data_8d9aa27a2c6baf894f72722c6bd4f5af
#
_entry.id   8d9aa27a2c6baf894f72722c6bd4f5af
#
_cell.length_a   1.000
_cell.length_b   1.000
_cell.length_c   1.000
_cell.angle_alpha   90.00
_cell.angle_beta   90.00
_cell.angle_gamma   90.00
#
_symmetry.space_group_name_H-M   'P 1'
#
loop_
_entity.id
_entity.type
_entity.pdbx_description
1 polymer ?
#
loop_
_entity_poly.entity_id
_entity_poly.type
_entity_poly.pdbx_seq_one_letter_code
_entity_poly.pdbx_strand_id
1 'polypeptide(L)'
;MANIYEGMNVRQKLAKARLQFLNQKVKKSGKNMHLEFKYFELEDIVPPAIRIFARVGLTTDIDFTDENGAVMRVYNTDNSEEAPIEFRVPYREVKPIVSNAGKEVTNPMQALGSSITYLRRYLWMAVLDITEPDDIDATLGSEPEEEEPEIEAPNPEKAKT
;
A
#
# COMPACT_ATOMS: atom_id res chain seq x y z
N MET A 1 -15.49 -33.18 -2.43
CA MET A 1 -16.25 -32.18 -3.19
C MET A 1 -15.43 -31.74 -4.39
N ALA A 2 -16.05 -31.59 -5.52
CA ALA A 2 -15.37 -31.05 -6.70
C ALA A 2 -14.94 -29.61 -6.43
N ASN A 3 -13.70 -29.31 -6.78
CA ASN A 3 -13.18 -27.94 -6.73
C ASN A 3 -13.83 -27.14 -7.87
N ILE A 4 -14.70 -26.20 -7.54
CA ILE A 4 -15.42 -25.38 -8.53
C ILE A 4 -14.48 -24.47 -9.35
N TYR A 5 -13.24 -24.29 -8.92
CA TYR A 5 -12.23 -23.48 -9.60
C TYR A 5 -11.29 -24.33 -10.48
N GLU A 6 -11.46 -25.66 -10.47
CA GLU A 6 -10.68 -26.57 -11.29
C GLU A 6 -10.89 -26.25 -12.78
N GLY A 7 -9.80 -26.22 -13.53
CA GLY A 7 -9.81 -25.88 -14.94
C GLY A 7 -9.89 -24.40 -15.28
N MET A 8 -10.06 -23.51 -14.29
CA MET A 8 -9.97 -22.06 -14.48
C MET A 8 -8.50 -21.65 -14.69
N ASN A 9 -8.26 -20.71 -15.59
CA ASN A 9 -6.94 -20.09 -15.73
C ASN A 9 -6.70 -19.04 -14.62
N VAL A 10 -5.46 -18.53 -14.56
CA VAL A 10 -5.06 -17.57 -13.53
C VAL A 10 -5.93 -16.31 -13.54
N ARG A 11 -6.33 -15.82 -14.71
CA ARG A 11 -7.18 -14.62 -14.83
C ARG A 11 -8.60 -14.85 -14.36
N GLN A 12 -9.17 -16.00 -14.66
CA GLN A 12 -10.50 -16.40 -14.20
C GLN A 12 -10.52 -16.54 -12.67
N LYS A 13 -9.50 -17.17 -12.11
CA LYS A 13 -9.35 -17.29 -10.64
C LYS A 13 -9.16 -15.94 -9.97
N LEU A 14 -8.35 -15.05 -10.56
CA LEU A 14 -8.15 -13.70 -10.03
C LEU A 14 -9.44 -12.89 -10.05
N ALA A 15 -10.25 -13.00 -11.11
CA ALA A 15 -11.57 -12.36 -11.16
C ALA A 15 -12.48 -12.85 -10.03
N LYS A 16 -12.48 -14.15 -9.73
CA LYS A 16 -13.23 -14.71 -8.59
C LYS A 16 -12.70 -14.21 -7.25
N ALA A 17 -11.38 -14.14 -7.09
CA ALA A 17 -10.74 -13.64 -5.88
C ALA A 17 -11.10 -12.17 -5.59
N ARG A 18 -11.06 -11.32 -6.61
CA ARG A 18 -11.45 -9.91 -6.52
C ARG A 18 -12.89 -9.75 -6.06
N LEU A 19 -13.81 -10.52 -6.65
CA LEU A 19 -15.22 -10.49 -6.25
C LEU A 19 -15.42 -10.95 -4.81
N GLN A 20 -14.74 -12.02 -4.40
CA GLN A 20 -14.83 -12.50 -3.01
C GLN A 20 -14.27 -11.50 -2.01
N PHE A 21 -13.17 -10.82 -2.34
CA PHE A 21 -12.62 -9.75 -1.49
C PHE A 21 -13.61 -8.60 -1.35
N LEU A 22 -14.20 -8.15 -2.44
CA LEU A 22 -15.19 -7.08 -2.46
C LEU A 22 -16.42 -7.44 -1.60
N ASN A 23 -16.90 -8.68 -1.70
CA ASN A 23 -18.08 -9.15 -0.98
C ASN A 23 -17.84 -9.38 0.52
N GLN A 24 -16.59 -9.56 0.96
CA GLN A 24 -16.26 -9.69 2.39
C GLN A 24 -16.39 -8.38 3.16
N LYS A 25 -16.47 -7.24 2.48
CA LYS A 25 -16.56 -5.91 3.10
C LYS A 25 -15.50 -5.70 4.18
N VAL A 26 -14.24 -5.94 3.81
CA VAL A 26 -13.08 -5.77 4.68
C VAL A 26 -13.04 -4.35 5.23
N LYS A 27 -12.80 -4.22 6.55
CA LYS A 27 -12.76 -2.91 7.21
C LYS A 27 -11.41 -2.25 7.01
N LYS A 28 -11.43 -0.93 6.84
CA LYS A 28 -10.24 -0.08 6.78
C LYS A 28 -9.82 0.30 8.19
N SER A 29 -8.60 -0.02 8.60
CA SER A 29 -8.05 0.33 9.92
C SER A 29 -7.20 1.59 9.90
N GLY A 30 -6.64 1.97 8.74
CA GLY A 30 -5.85 3.19 8.60
C GLY A 30 -6.70 4.45 8.72
N LYS A 31 -6.18 5.44 9.44
CA LYS A 31 -6.82 6.75 9.60
C LYS A 31 -5.83 7.85 9.26
N ASN A 32 -6.24 8.76 8.39
CA ASN A 32 -5.55 10.03 8.24
C ASN A 32 -6.20 11.05 9.16
N MET A 33 -5.45 11.52 10.17
CA MET A 33 -5.95 12.44 11.20
C MET A 33 -6.28 13.83 10.66
N HIS A 34 -5.66 14.23 9.53
CA HIS A 34 -5.84 15.57 8.96
C HIS A 34 -7.01 15.66 7.99
N LEU A 35 -7.33 14.57 7.28
CA LEU A 35 -8.33 14.55 6.21
C LEU A 35 -9.58 13.71 6.53
N GLU A 36 -9.69 13.20 7.76
CA GLU A 36 -10.85 12.45 8.28
C GLU A 36 -11.30 11.26 7.41
N PHE A 37 -10.41 10.66 6.63
CA PHE A 37 -10.74 9.46 5.86
C PHE A 37 -10.02 8.21 6.38
N LYS A 38 -10.60 7.06 6.07
CA LYS A 38 -10.03 5.74 6.37
C LYS A 38 -9.46 5.13 5.11
N TYR A 39 -8.36 4.38 5.26
CA TYR A 39 -7.73 3.64 4.18
C TYR A 39 -7.36 2.23 4.64
N PHE A 40 -7.11 1.34 3.66
CA PHE A 40 -6.65 -0.01 3.94
C PHE A 40 -5.18 -0.02 4.32
N GLU A 41 -4.90 -0.54 5.52
CA GLU A 41 -3.55 -0.97 5.88
C GLU A 41 -3.23 -2.31 5.22
N LEU A 42 -1.95 -2.61 5.07
CA LEU A 42 -1.52 -3.90 4.51
C LEU A 42 -2.07 -5.09 5.32
N GLU A 43 -2.16 -4.95 6.63
CA GLU A 43 -2.73 -5.96 7.54
C GLU A 43 -4.24 -6.18 7.36
N ASP A 44 -4.96 -5.21 6.80
CA ASP A 44 -6.38 -5.37 6.47
C ASP A 44 -6.57 -6.19 5.18
N ILE A 45 -5.61 -6.11 4.27
CA ILE A 45 -5.68 -6.69 2.92
C ILE A 45 -5.14 -8.12 2.90
N VAL A 46 -3.93 -8.32 3.40
CA VAL A 46 -3.16 -9.56 3.18
C VAL A 46 -3.82 -10.80 3.80
N PRO A 47 -4.26 -10.80 5.07
CA PRO A 47 -4.87 -12.01 5.64
C PRO A 47 -6.12 -12.49 4.90
N PRO A 48 -7.12 -11.65 4.60
CA PRO A 48 -8.27 -12.10 3.81
C PRO A 48 -7.89 -12.48 2.38
N ALA A 49 -6.94 -11.78 1.76
CA ALA A 49 -6.46 -12.11 0.42
C ALA A 49 -5.82 -13.50 0.36
N ILE A 50 -4.97 -13.84 1.31
CA ILE A 50 -4.35 -15.18 1.39
C ILE A 50 -5.40 -16.27 1.53
N ARG A 51 -6.41 -16.07 2.39
CA ARG A 51 -7.50 -17.05 2.54
C ARG A 51 -8.30 -17.25 1.26
N ILE A 52 -8.61 -16.16 0.57
CA ILE A 52 -9.32 -16.21 -0.71
C ILE A 52 -8.48 -16.89 -1.78
N PHE A 53 -7.21 -16.51 -1.89
CA PHE A 53 -6.29 -17.07 -2.89
C PHE A 53 -6.09 -18.57 -2.69
N ALA A 54 -5.92 -19.03 -1.46
CA ALA A 54 -5.84 -20.46 -1.14
C ALA A 54 -7.11 -21.20 -1.58
N ARG A 55 -8.28 -20.59 -1.41
CA ARG A 55 -9.57 -21.20 -1.80
C ARG A 55 -9.73 -21.31 -3.31
N VAL A 56 -9.36 -20.27 -4.07
CA VAL A 56 -9.55 -20.26 -5.52
C VAL A 56 -8.40 -20.94 -6.28
N GLY A 57 -7.28 -21.22 -5.63
CA GLY A 57 -6.12 -21.84 -6.24
C GLY A 57 -5.14 -20.84 -6.84
N LEU A 58 -4.85 -19.79 -6.11
CA LEU A 58 -3.85 -18.77 -6.42
C LEU A 58 -2.77 -18.69 -5.34
N THR A 59 -1.58 -18.30 -5.73
CA THR A 59 -0.51 -17.89 -4.82
C THR A 59 0.27 -16.73 -5.42
N THR A 60 1.09 -16.08 -4.62
CA THR A 60 1.85 -14.90 -5.05
C THR A 60 3.28 -14.96 -4.56
N ASP A 61 4.17 -14.32 -5.30
CA ASP A 61 5.48 -13.87 -4.80
C ASP A 61 5.68 -12.40 -5.12
N ILE A 62 6.61 -11.76 -4.40
CA ILE A 62 6.99 -10.37 -4.61
C ILE A 62 8.51 -10.29 -4.67
N ASP A 63 9.02 -9.65 -5.72
CA ASP A 63 10.43 -9.40 -5.94
C ASP A 63 10.71 -7.90 -5.81
N PHE A 64 11.60 -7.54 -4.89
CA PHE A 64 12.04 -6.16 -4.64
C PHE A 64 13.44 -5.87 -5.20
N THR A 65 14.09 -6.83 -5.83
CA THR A 65 15.46 -6.71 -6.32
C THR A 65 15.56 -6.20 -7.74
N ASP A 66 14.43 -6.07 -8.42
CA ASP A 66 14.38 -5.54 -9.79
C ASP A 66 14.73 -4.04 -9.79
N GLU A 67 15.72 -3.64 -10.56
CA GLU A 67 16.12 -2.24 -10.75
C GLU A 67 14.96 -1.37 -11.28
N ASN A 68 13.97 -1.98 -11.93
CA ASN A 68 12.79 -1.31 -12.46
C ASN A 68 11.62 -1.22 -11.48
N GLY A 69 11.80 -1.69 -10.24
CA GLY A 69 10.78 -1.61 -9.19
C GLY A 69 10.47 -2.95 -8.52
N ALA A 70 9.38 -2.97 -7.77
CA ALA A 70 8.85 -4.18 -7.18
C ALA A 70 7.88 -4.87 -8.15
N VAL A 71 7.97 -6.20 -8.22
CA VAL A 71 7.13 -7.04 -9.07
C VAL A 71 6.39 -8.04 -8.21
N MET A 72 5.07 -8.09 -8.34
CA MET A 72 4.24 -9.12 -7.74
C MET A 72 3.72 -10.05 -8.83
N ARG A 73 3.91 -11.35 -8.66
CA ARG A 73 3.44 -12.38 -9.59
C ARG A 73 2.31 -13.16 -8.93
N VAL A 74 1.27 -13.39 -9.71
CA VAL A 74 0.11 -14.20 -9.30
C VAL A 74 0.13 -15.50 -10.12
N TYR A 75 0.23 -16.62 -9.44
CA TYR A 75 0.33 -17.95 -10.03
C TYR A 75 -0.94 -18.74 -9.84
N ASN A 76 -1.27 -19.55 -10.87
CA ASN A 76 -2.27 -20.60 -10.75
C ASN A 76 -1.64 -21.84 -10.10
N THR A 77 -2.10 -22.21 -8.91
CA THR A 77 -1.53 -23.34 -8.17
C THR A 77 -1.89 -24.70 -8.78
N ASP A 78 -2.92 -24.76 -9.63
CA ASP A 78 -3.34 -26.00 -10.28
C ASP A 78 -2.66 -26.23 -11.64
N ASN A 79 -1.95 -25.24 -12.16
CA ASN A 79 -1.25 -25.32 -13.43
C ASN A 79 0.09 -24.59 -13.39
N SER A 80 1.15 -25.34 -13.13
CA SER A 80 2.52 -24.81 -13.04
C SER A 80 3.09 -24.34 -14.40
N GLU A 81 2.52 -24.79 -15.51
CA GLU A 81 2.94 -24.41 -16.87
C GLU A 81 2.35 -23.09 -17.34
N GLU A 82 1.30 -22.61 -16.65
CA GLU A 82 0.70 -21.32 -16.97
C GLU A 82 1.58 -20.17 -16.49
N ALA A 83 1.83 -19.20 -17.38
CA ALA A 83 2.57 -17.99 -17.01
C ALA A 83 1.82 -17.17 -15.95
N PRO A 84 2.51 -16.64 -14.93
CA PRO A 84 1.89 -15.80 -13.93
C PRO A 84 1.45 -14.46 -14.52
N ILE A 85 0.52 -13.79 -13.83
CA ILE A 85 0.24 -12.38 -14.07
C ILE A 85 1.24 -11.55 -13.28
N GLU A 86 1.87 -10.56 -13.91
CA GLU A 86 2.82 -9.66 -13.27
C GLU A 86 2.20 -8.28 -13.03
N PHE A 87 2.40 -7.76 -11.83
CA PHE A 87 2.07 -6.40 -11.44
C PHE A 87 3.35 -5.69 -11.01
N ARG A 88 3.59 -4.47 -11.48
CA ARG A 88 4.81 -3.73 -11.22
C ARG A 88 4.51 -2.37 -10.59
N VAL A 89 5.30 -2.00 -9.60
CA VAL A 89 5.32 -0.65 -9.02
C VAL A 89 6.74 -0.11 -9.15
N PRO A 90 6.94 1.09 -9.72
CA PRO A 90 8.27 1.67 -9.83
C PRO A 90 8.91 1.83 -8.45
N TYR A 91 10.14 1.34 -8.31
CA TYR A 91 10.93 1.59 -7.12
C TYR A 91 11.52 3.00 -7.20
N ARG A 92 11.38 3.73 -6.10
CA ARG A 92 12.08 4.99 -5.90
C ARG A 92 12.90 4.90 -4.64
N GLU A 93 14.11 5.43 -4.70
CA GLU A 93 14.94 5.55 -3.51
C GLU A 93 14.19 6.35 -2.44
N VAL A 94 14.04 5.76 -1.26
CA VAL A 94 13.42 6.41 -0.11
C VAL A 94 14.54 7.02 0.72
N LYS A 95 14.53 8.34 0.81
CA LYS A 95 15.46 9.06 1.68
C LYS A 95 14.98 8.95 3.14
N PRO A 96 15.89 8.86 4.11
CA PRO A 96 15.54 8.95 5.52
C PRO A 96 14.78 10.25 5.80
N ILE A 97 13.78 10.18 6.66
CA ILE A 97 13.06 11.37 7.12
C ILE A 97 14.00 12.21 7.99
N VAL A 98 14.16 13.47 7.61
CA VAL A 98 15.00 14.43 8.32
C VAL A 98 14.09 15.41 9.05
N SER A 99 14.35 15.64 10.35
CA SER A 99 13.62 16.65 11.12
C SER A 99 14.02 18.06 10.69
N ASN A 100 13.20 19.07 11.03
CA ASN A 100 13.49 20.48 10.75
C ASN A 100 14.81 20.97 11.37
N ALA A 101 15.34 20.26 12.37
CA ALA A 101 16.66 20.49 12.95
C ALA A 101 17.81 19.81 12.22
N GLY A 102 17.56 19.18 11.06
CA GLY A 102 18.57 18.47 10.28
C GLY A 102 18.96 17.10 10.84
N LYS A 103 18.23 16.57 11.83
CA LYS A 103 18.44 15.23 12.36
C LYS A 103 17.60 14.19 11.62
N GLU A 104 18.23 13.07 11.23
CA GLU A 104 17.49 11.92 10.70
C GLU A 104 16.57 11.36 11.78
N VAL A 105 15.24 11.33 11.48
CA VAL A 105 14.21 10.79 12.36
C VAL A 105 14.11 9.28 12.19
N THR A 106 14.39 8.77 10.98
CA THR A 106 14.44 7.35 10.67
C THR A 106 15.84 6.95 10.24
N ASN A 107 16.31 5.77 10.68
CA ASN A 107 17.53 5.21 10.13
C ASN A 107 17.27 4.58 8.74
N PRO A 108 18.32 4.26 7.94
CA PRO A 108 18.16 3.67 6.62
C PRO A 108 17.36 2.37 6.59
N MET A 109 17.45 1.54 7.63
CA MET A 109 16.70 0.28 7.71
C MET A 109 15.21 0.53 7.96
N GLN A 110 14.86 1.51 8.77
CA GLN A 110 13.47 1.92 8.99
C GLN A 110 12.86 2.52 7.71
N ALA A 111 13.62 3.34 7.00
CA ALA A 111 13.20 3.90 5.71
C ALA A 111 12.95 2.80 4.67
N LEU A 112 13.84 1.81 4.58
CA LEU A 112 13.69 0.65 3.71
C LEU A 112 12.44 -0.17 4.08
N GLY A 113 12.24 -0.46 5.37
CA GLY A 113 11.07 -1.21 5.84
C GLY A 113 9.75 -0.51 5.52
N SER A 114 9.69 0.80 5.71
CA SER A 114 8.52 1.62 5.35
C SER A 114 8.27 1.61 3.84
N SER A 115 9.32 1.70 3.04
CA SER A 115 9.24 1.62 1.57
C SER A 115 8.68 0.27 1.10
N ILE A 116 9.19 -0.83 1.65
CA ILE A 116 8.72 -2.17 1.32
C ILE A 116 7.24 -2.34 1.68
N THR A 117 6.81 -1.88 2.84
CA THR A 117 5.41 -1.94 3.27
C THR A 117 4.51 -1.14 2.33
N TYR A 118 4.94 0.06 1.94
CA TYR A 118 4.24 0.91 0.99
C TYR A 118 4.09 0.24 -0.38
N LEU A 119 5.19 -0.29 -0.94
CA LEU A 119 5.16 -0.99 -2.21
C LEU A 119 4.27 -2.23 -2.19
N ARG A 120 4.34 -3.03 -1.12
CA ARG A 120 3.47 -4.20 -0.94
C ARG A 120 1.99 -3.80 -0.90
N ARG A 121 1.65 -2.72 -0.22
CA ARG A 121 0.28 -2.21 -0.15
C ARG A 121 -0.25 -1.87 -1.54
N TYR A 122 0.51 -1.12 -2.33
CA TYR A 122 0.11 -0.76 -3.70
C TYR A 122 0.02 -1.97 -4.64
N LEU A 123 0.94 -2.91 -4.53
CA LEU A 123 0.90 -4.15 -5.31
C LEU A 123 -0.35 -4.97 -5.00
N TRP A 124 -0.67 -5.17 -3.73
CA TRP A 124 -1.90 -5.87 -3.33
C TRP A 124 -3.16 -5.14 -3.75
N MET A 125 -3.19 -3.82 -3.64
CA MET A 125 -4.32 -3.01 -4.13
C MET A 125 -4.53 -3.18 -5.63
N ALA A 126 -3.46 -3.17 -6.41
CA ALA A 126 -3.52 -3.41 -7.86
C ALA A 126 -4.00 -4.82 -8.19
N VAL A 127 -3.45 -5.83 -7.53
CA VAL A 127 -3.84 -7.24 -7.74
C VAL A 127 -5.32 -7.46 -7.45
N LEU A 128 -5.83 -6.91 -6.35
CA LEU A 128 -7.22 -7.05 -5.93
C LEU A 128 -8.15 -5.99 -6.54
N ASP A 129 -7.60 -5.06 -7.29
CA ASP A 129 -8.33 -3.94 -7.90
C ASP A 129 -9.10 -3.11 -6.85
N ILE A 130 -8.45 -2.85 -5.72
CA ILE A 130 -8.98 -2.05 -4.63
C ILE A 130 -8.91 -0.59 -5.01
N THR A 131 -10.02 0.12 -4.83
CA THR A 131 -10.10 1.56 -5.04
C THR A 131 -10.19 2.31 -3.72
N GLU A 132 -9.51 3.44 -3.65
CA GLU A 132 -9.59 4.39 -2.55
C GLU A 132 -9.79 5.79 -3.13
N PRO A 133 -10.30 6.77 -2.34
CA PRO A 133 -10.40 8.14 -2.81
C PRO A 133 -9.04 8.70 -3.25
N ASP A 134 -9.00 9.45 -4.36
CA ASP A 134 -7.77 9.97 -4.96
C ASP A 134 -6.95 10.86 -4.00
N ASP A 135 -7.62 11.57 -3.10
CA ASP A 135 -6.98 12.43 -2.09
C ASP A 135 -6.05 11.69 -1.14
N ILE A 136 -6.25 10.38 -0.99
CA ILE A 136 -5.40 9.54 -0.14
C ILE A 136 -4.01 9.41 -0.73
N ASP A 137 -3.90 9.18 -2.03
CA ASP A 137 -2.61 8.95 -2.69
C ASP A 137 -1.74 10.22 -2.72
N ALA A 138 -2.37 11.39 -2.77
CA ALA A 138 -1.68 12.67 -2.73
C ALA A 138 -1.04 12.96 -1.36
N THR A 139 -1.56 12.35 -0.28
CA THR A 139 -1.15 12.64 1.10
C THR A 139 -0.32 11.54 1.74
N LEU A 140 -0.39 10.30 1.25
CA LEU A 140 0.44 9.19 1.69
C LEU A 140 1.87 9.35 1.18
N GLY A 141 2.69 10.11 1.87
CA GLY A 141 4.06 10.41 1.50
C GLY A 141 4.39 11.89 1.44
N SER A 142 3.40 12.75 1.65
CA SER A 142 3.64 14.14 2.02
C SER A 142 3.89 14.22 3.52
N GLU A 143 4.99 14.86 3.91
CA GLU A 143 5.18 15.26 5.30
C GLU A 143 3.99 16.14 5.71
N PRO A 144 3.48 16.04 6.95
CA PRO A 144 2.55 17.03 7.45
C PRO A 144 3.23 18.40 7.32
N GLU A 145 2.64 19.31 6.56
CA GLU A 145 3.04 20.71 6.61
C GLU A 145 2.86 21.15 8.07
N GLU A 146 3.99 21.29 8.79
CA GLU A 146 3.98 21.95 10.08
C GLU A 146 3.55 23.38 9.80
N GLU A 147 2.38 23.77 10.27
CA GLU A 147 1.99 25.16 10.32
C GLU A 147 3.12 25.90 11.04
N GLU A 148 3.87 26.72 10.30
CA GLU A 148 4.81 27.65 10.92
C GLU A 148 4.01 28.46 11.94
N PRO A 149 4.44 28.52 13.21
CA PRO A 149 3.77 29.37 14.18
C PRO A 149 3.80 30.79 13.62
N GLU A 150 2.63 31.38 13.42
CA GLU A 150 2.50 32.81 13.11
C GLU A 150 3.34 33.58 14.14
N ILE A 151 4.47 34.10 13.69
CA ILE A 151 5.27 35.02 14.47
C ILE A 151 4.43 36.30 14.50
N GLU A 152 3.67 36.50 15.58
CA GLU A 152 3.03 37.78 15.83
C GLU A 152 4.08 38.89 15.71
N ALA A 153 3.89 39.75 14.73
CA ALA A 153 4.73 40.93 14.56
C ALA A 153 4.66 41.74 15.87
N PRO A 154 5.78 42.24 16.42
CA PRO A 154 5.79 42.97 17.65
C PRO A 154 4.89 44.21 17.53
N ASN A 155 3.90 44.27 18.41
CA ASN A 155 2.94 45.38 18.50
C ASN A 155 3.71 46.67 18.79
N PRO A 156 3.71 47.68 17.89
CA PRO A 156 4.47 48.91 18.07
C PRO A 156 3.98 49.82 19.19
N GLU A 157 2.87 49.51 19.85
CA GLU A 157 2.30 50.35 20.91
C GLU A 157 2.90 50.10 22.31
N LYS A 158 3.75 49.07 22.52
CA LYS A 158 4.39 48.80 23.81
C LYS A 158 5.79 49.36 23.97
N ALA A 159 6.26 50.19 23.05
CA ALA A 159 7.59 50.83 23.11
C ALA A 159 7.59 52.27 23.57
N LYS A 160 6.55 52.73 24.29
CA LYS A 160 6.53 54.07 24.92
C LYS A 160 6.14 53.97 26.39
N THR A 161 7.10 53.62 27.22
CA THR A 161 7.22 54.01 28.62
C THR A 161 8.66 53.91 29.07
#